data_c1ae84d3131bcab1618ba6599c0466fe
#
_entry.id   c1ae84d3131bcab1618ba6599c0466fe
#
_cell.length_a   1.000
_cell.length_b   1.000
_cell.length_c   1.000
_cell.angle_alpha   90.00
_cell.angle_beta   90.00
_cell.angle_gamma   90.00
#
_symmetry.space_group_name_H-M   'P 1'
#
loop_
_entity.id
_entity.type
_entity.pdbx_description
1 polymer ?
#
loop_
_entity_poly.entity_id
_entity_poly.type
_entity_poly.pdbx_seq_one_letter_code
_entity_poly.pdbx_strand_id
1 'polypeptide(L)'
;MSVRRTRKDDGSQWTVADSRSVYGIRHWGAGYFAINEAGRVEVRPNGPNSSPIDLYEQVDELRKSSGLSLPLLVRFPDILQDRVRQLTGAFDANIERLEYQSKYTALYPIKVNQQEAVIENIIATQNVSIGLEAGSKPELLAVLALAPKGGTIVCNGYKDREFIRLALMGQKLGHNVFIVIEKESEVALVIEEAASLKVKP
;
A
#
# COMPACT_ATOMS: atom_id res chain seq x y z
N MET A 1 -26.24 28.95 -7.08
CA MET A 1 -27.07 27.96 -6.36
C MET A 1 -27.06 28.29 -4.88
N SER A 2 -28.25 28.63 -4.30
CA SER A 2 -28.33 28.88 -2.86
C SER A 2 -28.14 27.61 -2.08
N VAL A 3 -27.07 27.52 -1.28
CA VAL A 3 -26.82 26.39 -0.36
C VAL A 3 -27.94 26.43 0.69
N ARG A 4 -28.81 25.41 0.68
CA ARG A 4 -29.78 25.23 1.78
C ARG A 4 -28.99 24.99 3.07
N ARG A 5 -29.06 25.97 3.98
CA ARG A 5 -28.50 25.85 5.32
C ARG A 5 -29.30 24.79 6.08
N THR A 6 -28.71 23.68 6.41
CA THR A 6 -29.29 22.65 7.26
C THR A 6 -29.37 23.16 8.70
N ARG A 7 -30.52 22.92 9.40
CA ARG A 7 -30.68 23.21 10.83
C ARG A 7 -30.56 21.89 11.61
N LYS A 8 -30.05 22.00 12.83
CA LYS A 8 -30.09 20.90 13.80
C LYS A 8 -31.50 20.73 14.38
N ASP A 9 -31.77 19.63 15.04
CA ASP A 9 -33.07 19.32 15.68
C ASP A 9 -33.43 20.39 16.78
N ASP A 10 -32.40 21.02 17.37
CA ASP A 10 -32.56 22.12 18.35
C ASP A 10 -32.78 23.49 17.72
N GLY A 11 -32.89 23.57 16.38
CA GLY A 11 -33.10 24.80 15.65
C GLY A 11 -31.82 25.61 15.38
N SER A 12 -30.66 25.19 15.88
CA SER A 12 -29.38 25.85 15.64
C SER A 12 -28.86 25.61 14.22
N GLN A 13 -27.98 26.48 13.75
CA GLN A 13 -27.38 26.37 12.43
C GLN A 13 -26.26 25.32 12.45
N TRP A 14 -26.22 24.43 11.42
CA TRP A 14 -25.14 23.48 11.22
C TRP A 14 -23.82 24.20 10.94
N THR A 15 -22.74 23.76 11.60
CA THR A 15 -21.40 24.34 11.49
C THR A 15 -20.40 23.35 10.91
N VAL A 16 -19.25 23.83 10.49
CA VAL A 16 -18.11 22.96 10.08
C VAL A 16 -17.63 22.08 11.24
N ALA A 17 -17.67 22.58 12.46
CA ALA A 17 -17.33 21.80 13.65
C ALA A 17 -18.27 20.60 13.85
N ASP A 18 -19.57 20.79 13.57
CA ASP A 18 -20.54 19.69 13.61
C ASP A 18 -20.23 18.64 12.55
N SER A 19 -19.90 19.07 11.34
CA SER A 19 -19.49 18.15 10.27
C SER A 19 -18.24 17.35 10.66
N ARG A 20 -17.22 18.02 11.19
CA ARG A 20 -15.99 17.34 11.67
C ARG A 20 -16.30 16.29 12.74
N SER A 21 -17.23 16.59 13.65
CA SER A 21 -17.65 15.69 14.72
C SER A 21 -18.46 14.51 14.20
N VAL A 22 -19.53 14.77 13.45
CA VAL A 22 -20.47 13.74 12.96
C VAL A 22 -19.80 12.76 12.00
N TYR A 23 -18.99 13.25 11.07
CA TYR A 23 -18.27 12.39 10.14
C TYR A 23 -17.03 11.71 10.74
N GLY A 24 -16.62 12.06 11.96
CA GLY A 24 -15.51 11.44 12.66
C GLY A 24 -14.17 11.47 11.92
N ILE A 25 -13.97 12.49 11.05
CA ILE A 25 -12.84 12.53 10.11
C ILE A 25 -11.47 12.50 10.81
N ARG A 26 -11.39 12.97 12.05
CA ARG A 26 -10.16 12.91 12.87
C ARG A 26 -9.71 11.46 13.14
N HIS A 27 -10.63 10.50 13.15
CA HIS A 27 -10.33 9.10 13.46
C HIS A 27 -9.91 8.32 12.21
N TRP A 28 -10.68 8.38 11.14
CA TRP A 28 -10.37 7.64 9.93
C TRP A 28 -9.43 8.37 8.96
N GLY A 29 -9.42 9.70 9.00
CA GLY A 29 -8.60 10.53 8.12
C GLY A 29 -7.10 10.45 8.39
N ALA A 30 -6.70 10.01 9.59
CA ALA A 30 -5.31 9.78 10.00
C ALA A 30 -4.35 10.95 9.68
N GLY A 31 -4.86 12.20 9.68
CA GLY A 31 -4.11 13.40 9.32
C GLY A 31 -4.02 13.70 7.82
N TYR A 32 -4.42 12.75 6.96
CA TYR A 32 -4.46 12.97 5.51
C TYR A 32 -5.74 13.64 5.03
N PHE A 33 -6.85 13.41 5.70
CA PHE A 33 -8.15 13.98 5.34
C PHE A 33 -8.68 14.87 6.45
N ALA A 34 -9.22 16.01 6.05
CA ALA A 34 -9.87 16.97 6.96
C ALA A 34 -11.07 17.63 6.28
N ILE A 35 -11.83 18.41 7.04
CA ILE A 35 -12.87 19.31 6.52
C ILE A 35 -12.35 20.73 6.71
N ASN A 36 -12.21 21.47 5.61
CA ASN A 36 -11.75 22.85 5.62
C ASN A 36 -12.85 23.84 6.11
N GLU A 37 -12.52 25.12 6.21
CA GLU A 37 -13.44 26.14 6.70
C GLU A 37 -14.62 26.42 5.74
N ALA A 38 -14.51 26.00 4.48
CA ALA A 38 -15.61 26.03 3.52
C ALA A 38 -16.55 24.82 3.64
N GLY A 39 -16.29 23.90 4.58
CA GLY A 39 -17.08 22.68 4.78
C GLY A 39 -16.81 21.60 3.72
N ARG A 40 -15.68 21.65 3.01
CA ARG A 40 -15.29 20.70 1.97
C ARG A 40 -14.21 19.77 2.48
N VAL A 41 -14.14 18.58 1.90
CA VAL A 41 -13.06 17.63 2.20
C VAL A 41 -11.76 18.12 1.57
N GLU A 42 -10.73 18.25 2.38
CA GLU A 42 -9.36 18.49 1.94
C GLU A 42 -8.49 17.25 2.17
N VAL A 43 -7.47 17.09 1.33
CA VAL A 43 -6.49 16.00 1.41
C VAL A 43 -5.10 16.59 1.54
N ARG A 44 -4.28 15.98 2.40
CA ARG A 44 -2.87 16.33 2.65
C ARG A 44 -2.01 15.08 2.36
N PRO A 45 -1.63 14.85 1.10
CA PRO A 45 -1.04 13.58 0.68
C PRO A 45 0.27 13.20 1.39
N ASN A 46 1.04 14.21 1.81
CA ASN A 46 2.31 14.01 2.53
C ASN A 46 2.17 14.28 4.04
N GLY A 47 0.99 14.01 4.61
CA GLY A 47 0.71 14.14 6.03
C GLY A 47 0.20 15.52 6.45
N PRO A 48 -0.07 15.72 7.75
CA PRO A 48 -0.84 16.87 8.27
C PRO A 48 -0.18 18.23 8.04
N ASN A 49 1.13 18.27 7.82
CA ASN A 49 1.90 19.51 7.61
C ASN A 49 2.07 19.89 6.12
N SER A 50 1.57 19.06 5.20
CA SER A 50 1.65 19.35 3.78
C SER A 50 0.53 20.28 3.31
N SER A 51 0.71 20.91 2.15
CA SER A 51 -0.30 21.76 1.54
C SER A 51 -1.58 20.98 1.27
N PRO A 52 -2.76 21.50 1.66
CA PRO A 52 -4.03 20.82 1.43
C PRO A 52 -4.46 20.94 -0.03
N ILE A 53 -5.15 19.91 -0.50
CA ILE A 53 -5.86 19.87 -1.77
C ILE A 53 -7.35 19.83 -1.47
N ASP A 54 -8.11 20.85 -1.89
CA ASP A 54 -9.58 20.86 -1.79
C ASP A 54 -10.14 19.89 -2.85
N LEU A 55 -10.76 18.80 -2.40
CA LEU A 55 -11.29 17.77 -3.31
C LEU A 55 -12.40 18.28 -4.21
N TYR A 56 -13.23 19.20 -3.74
CA TYR A 56 -14.30 19.76 -4.54
C TYR A 56 -13.73 20.59 -5.71
N GLU A 57 -12.78 21.46 -5.42
CA GLU A 57 -12.13 22.29 -6.44
C GLU A 57 -11.36 21.44 -7.44
N GLN A 58 -10.59 20.45 -6.95
CA GLN A 58 -9.83 19.53 -7.81
C GLN A 58 -10.74 18.72 -8.75
N VAL A 59 -11.86 18.21 -8.26
CA VAL A 59 -12.82 17.46 -9.08
C VAL A 59 -13.51 18.38 -10.09
N ASP A 60 -13.88 19.60 -9.69
CA ASP A 60 -14.50 20.57 -10.59
C ASP A 60 -13.55 21.00 -11.72
N GLU A 61 -12.27 21.20 -11.40
CA GLU A 61 -11.24 21.49 -12.38
C GLU A 61 -11.03 20.32 -13.36
N LEU A 62 -10.91 19.08 -12.86
CA LEU A 62 -10.77 17.89 -13.72
C LEU A 62 -11.97 17.72 -14.66
N ARG A 63 -13.18 17.96 -14.18
CA ARG A 63 -14.38 17.90 -15.02
C ARG A 63 -14.36 18.94 -16.14
N LYS A 64 -13.92 20.16 -15.84
CA LYS A 64 -13.85 21.26 -16.81
C LYS A 64 -12.72 21.08 -17.82
N SER A 65 -11.54 20.67 -17.36
CA SER A 65 -10.34 20.57 -18.20
C SER A 65 -10.28 19.29 -19.03
N SER A 66 -10.77 18.15 -18.47
CA SER A 66 -10.64 16.83 -19.09
C SER A 66 -11.97 16.22 -19.56
N GLY A 67 -13.09 16.93 -19.37
CA GLY A 67 -14.42 16.44 -19.77
C GLY A 67 -14.89 15.20 -19.00
N LEU A 68 -14.26 14.87 -17.87
CA LEU A 68 -14.62 13.71 -17.05
C LEU A 68 -15.98 13.90 -16.38
N SER A 69 -16.75 12.82 -16.26
CA SER A 69 -18.04 12.78 -15.59
C SER A 69 -17.95 12.04 -14.25
N LEU A 70 -18.85 12.35 -13.32
CA LEU A 70 -19.00 11.59 -12.08
C LEU A 70 -19.71 10.23 -12.34
N PRO A 71 -19.38 9.18 -11.54
CA PRO A 71 -18.44 9.17 -10.42
C PRO A 71 -16.96 9.15 -10.86
N LEU A 72 -16.08 9.73 -10.04
CA LEU A 72 -14.63 9.71 -10.24
C LEU A 72 -13.94 8.97 -9.09
N LEU A 73 -12.96 8.13 -9.42
CA LEU A 73 -12.03 7.55 -8.46
C LEU A 73 -10.76 8.40 -8.44
N VAL A 74 -10.55 9.13 -7.35
CA VAL A 74 -9.34 9.94 -7.12
C VAL A 74 -8.40 9.18 -6.20
N ARG A 75 -7.12 9.08 -6.58
CA ARG A 75 -6.08 8.42 -5.81
C ARG A 75 -4.93 9.37 -5.49
N PHE A 76 -4.36 9.21 -4.32
CA PHE A 76 -3.21 9.97 -3.83
C PHE A 76 -2.07 8.99 -3.53
N PRO A 77 -1.20 8.66 -4.50
CA PRO A 77 -0.10 7.71 -4.31
C PRO A 77 0.87 8.12 -3.19
N ASP A 78 1.06 9.42 -2.99
CA ASP A 78 1.92 9.94 -1.92
C ASP A 78 1.50 9.43 -0.53
N ILE A 79 0.19 9.22 -0.30
CA ILE A 79 -0.30 8.64 0.97
C ILE A 79 0.24 7.23 1.16
N LEU A 80 0.26 6.41 0.10
CA LEU A 80 0.81 5.04 0.18
C LEU A 80 2.28 5.09 0.57
N GLN A 81 3.07 5.93 -0.11
CA GLN A 81 4.50 6.08 0.16
C GLN A 81 4.75 6.62 1.57
N ASP A 82 3.97 7.61 2.01
CA ASP A 82 4.10 8.16 3.36
C ASP A 82 3.78 7.11 4.44
N ARG A 83 2.74 6.30 4.24
CA ARG A 83 2.41 5.20 5.17
C ARG A 83 3.51 4.14 5.23
N VAL A 84 4.14 3.82 4.10
CA VAL A 84 5.29 2.91 4.07
C VAL A 84 6.46 3.50 4.84
N ARG A 85 6.79 4.79 4.61
CA ARG A 85 7.85 5.47 5.36
C ARG A 85 7.58 5.53 6.87
N GLN A 86 6.34 5.80 7.29
CA GLN A 86 5.96 5.81 8.70
C GLN A 86 6.14 4.42 9.34
N LEU A 87 5.71 3.36 8.65
CA LEU A 87 5.85 1.99 9.14
C LEU A 87 7.33 1.61 9.29
N THR A 88 8.11 1.78 8.23
CA THR A 88 9.53 1.42 8.23
C THR A 88 10.32 2.25 9.22
N GLY A 89 10.08 3.57 9.27
CA GLY A 89 10.73 4.46 10.22
C GLY A 89 10.44 4.11 11.68
N ALA A 90 9.25 3.61 11.99
CA ALA A 90 8.95 3.14 13.35
C ALA A 90 9.77 1.90 13.74
N PHE A 91 10.03 0.97 12.80
CA PHE A 91 10.91 -0.17 13.03
C PHE A 91 12.37 0.27 13.11
N ASP A 92 12.84 1.09 12.17
CA ASP A 92 14.23 1.55 12.11
C ASP A 92 14.63 2.30 13.40
N ALA A 93 13.78 3.21 13.89
CA ALA A 93 14.00 3.92 15.13
C ALA A 93 14.11 2.98 16.35
N ASN A 94 13.36 1.87 16.38
CA ASN A 94 13.46 0.90 17.46
C ASN A 94 14.66 -0.04 17.30
N ILE A 95 15.03 -0.39 16.07
CA ILE A 95 16.26 -1.13 15.76
C ILE A 95 17.47 -0.35 16.27
N GLU A 96 17.56 0.93 15.95
CA GLU A 96 18.63 1.82 16.43
C GLU A 96 18.63 1.95 17.96
N ARG A 97 17.48 2.27 18.56
CA ARG A 97 17.34 2.44 20.01
C ARG A 97 17.70 1.20 20.82
N LEU A 98 17.46 0.00 20.27
CA LEU A 98 17.70 -1.29 20.93
C LEU A 98 19.02 -1.93 20.48
N GLU A 99 19.80 -1.25 19.64
CA GLU A 99 21.06 -1.78 19.07
C GLU A 99 20.87 -3.16 18.40
N TYR A 100 19.68 -3.38 17.78
CA TYR A 100 19.35 -4.65 17.14
C TYR A 100 20.16 -4.86 15.86
N GLN A 101 20.84 -5.99 15.75
CA GLN A 101 21.85 -6.25 14.70
C GLN A 101 21.26 -6.76 13.38
N SER A 102 20.00 -6.43 13.07
CA SER A 102 19.39 -6.80 11.81
C SER A 102 18.59 -5.64 11.20
N LYS A 103 18.02 -5.85 10.02
CA LYS A 103 17.28 -4.85 9.27
C LYS A 103 15.80 -5.25 9.20
N TYR A 104 14.92 -4.27 9.08
CA TYR A 104 13.53 -4.47 8.77
C TYR A 104 13.31 -4.35 7.25
N THR A 105 12.54 -5.27 6.69
CA THR A 105 12.03 -5.18 5.31
C THR A 105 10.51 -5.28 5.37
N ALA A 106 9.83 -4.24 4.94
CA ALA A 106 8.38 -4.27 4.82
C ALA A 106 7.98 -5.18 3.65
N LEU A 107 6.97 -6.03 3.84
CA LEU A 107 6.44 -6.88 2.79
C LEU A 107 5.02 -6.44 2.44
N TYR A 108 4.77 -6.23 1.16
CA TYR A 108 3.43 -5.93 0.66
C TYR A 108 2.79 -7.18 0.04
N PRO A 109 1.72 -7.72 0.65
CA PRO A 109 0.96 -8.83 0.05
C PRO A 109 0.12 -8.31 -1.11
N ILE A 110 0.43 -8.75 -2.34
CA ILE A 110 -0.25 -8.19 -3.52
C ILE A 110 -1.75 -8.50 -3.57
N LYS A 111 -2.20 -9.53 -2.88
CA LYS A 111 -3.64 -9.88 -2.75
C LYS A 111 -4.50 -8.75 -2.17
N VAL A 112 -3.91 -7.82 -1.41
CA VAL A 112 -4.62 -6.68 -0.82
C VAL A 112 -5.13 -5.73 -1.90
N ASN A 113 -4.28 -5.36 -2.85
CA ASN A 113 -4.65 -4.65 -4.06
C ASN A 113 -3.62 -4.94 -5.16
N GLN A 114 -4.05 -5.67 -6.19
CA GLN A 114 -3.19 -6.13 -7.30
C GLN A 114 -3.06 -5.12 -8.45
N GLN A 115 -3.56 -3.90 -8.29
CA GLN A 115 -3.41 -2.89 -9.33
C GLN A 115 -1.94 -2.50 -9.47
N GLU A 116 -1.42 -2.60 -10.67
CA GLU A 116 -0.02 -2.31 -11.03
C GLU A 116 0.43 -0.97 -10.45
N ALA A 117 -0.32 0.12 -10.70
CA ALA A 117 0.01 1.44 -10.20
C ALA A 117 0.10 1.52 -8.65
N VAL A 118 -0.64 0.70 -7.90
CA VAL A 118 -0.53 0.65 -6.43
C VAL A 118 0.78 -0.01 -6.03
N ILE A 119 1.11 -1.14 -6.64
CA ILE A 119 2.33 -1.88 -6.34
C ILE A 119 3.57 -1.05 -6.72
N GLU A 120 3.58 -0.46 -7.92
CA GLU A 120 4.66 0.42 -8.39
C GLU A 120 4.91 1.58 -7.44
N ASN A 121 3.85 2.27 -6.97
CA ASN A 121 3.99 3.35 -6.02
C ASN A 121 4.52 2.91 -4.66
N ILE A 122 4.17 1.72 -4.20
CA ILE A 122 4.68 1.14 -2.95
C ILE A 122 6.17 0.83 -3.10
N ILE A 123 6.58 0.09 -4.15
CA ILE A 123 7.99 -0.29 -4.35
C ILE A 123 8.88 0.89 -4.72
N ALA A 124 8.33 1.96 -5.31
CA ALA A 124 9.05 3.19 -5.62
C ALA A 124 9.33 4.07 -4.38
N THR A 125 8.86 3.69 -3.19
CA THR A 125 9.12 4.46 -1.96
C THR A 125 10.62 4.49 -1.67
N GLN A 126 11.17 5.69 -1.63
CA GLN A 126 12.62 5.89 -1.46
C GLN A 126 13.07 5.67 -0.01
N ASN A 127 14.33 5.25 0.15
CA ASN A 127 15.03 5.07 1.43
C ASN A 127 14.41 4.03 2.37
N VAL A 128 13.68 3.06 1.82
CA VAL A 128 13.07 1.97 2.58
C VAL A 128 13.33 0.63 1.90
N SER A 129 13.39 -0.44 2.69
CA SER A 129 13.47 -1.80 2.17
C SER A 129 12.07 -2.39 2.07
N ILE A 130 11.64 -2.68 0.84
CA ILE A 130 10.32 -3.25 0.55
C ILE A 130 10.48 -4.51 -0.29
N GLY A 131 9.75 -5.55 0.10
CA GLY A 131 9.54 -6.76 -0.68
C GLY A 131 8.06 -6.97 -1.00
N LEU A 132 7.78 -7.99 -1.79
CA LEU A 132 6.44 -8.40 -2.17
C LEU A 132 6.13 -9.80 -1.67
N GLU A 133 4.87 -10.05 -1.31
CA GLU A 133 4.41 -11.39 -0.93
C GLU A 133 3.39 -11.87 -1.97
N ALA A 134 3.54 -13.15 -2.36
CA ALA A 134 2.62 -13.87 -3.24
C ALA A 134 2.09 -15.13 -2.57
N GLY A 135 0.77 -15.33 -2.62
CA GLY A 135 0.08 -16.50 -2.06
C GLY A 135 -0.43 -17.47 -3.11
N SER A 136 -0.23 -17.20 -4.40
CA SER A 136 -0.67 -18.05 -5.52
C SER A 136 0.26 -17.94 -6.73
N LYS A 137 0.18 -18.89 -7.67
CA LYS A 137 0.98 -18.85 -8.91
C LYS A 137 0.74 -17.57 -9.74
N PRO A 138 -0.49 -17.15 -10.00
CA PRO A 138 -0.73 -15.89 -10.72
C PRO A 138 -0.15 -14.67 -10.00
N GLU A 139 -0.27 -14.62 -8.68
CA GLU A 139 0.34 -13.54 -7.89
C GLU A 139 1.86 -13.57 -7.99
N LEU A 140 2.50 -14.75 -7.92
CA LEU A 140 3.94 -14.88 -8.07
C LEU A 140 4.43 -14.42 -9.44
N LEU A 141 3.70 -14.73 -10.51
CA LEU A 141 4.04 -14.25 -11.86
C LEU A 141 3.98 -12.71 -11.93
N ALA A 142 2.95 -12.09 -11.34
CA ALA A 142 2.85 -10.64 -11.26
C ALA A 142 3.98 -10.03 -10.41
N VAL A 143 4.31 -10.65 -9.28
CA VAL A 143 5.42 -10.22 -8.41
C VAL A 143 6.75 -10.30 -9.14
N LEU A 144 7.03 -11.40 -9.87
CA LEU A 144 8.27 -11.55 -10.65
C LEU A 144 8.40 -10.51 -11.77
N ALA A 145 7.26 -10.05 -12.32
CA ALA A 145 7.25 -9.02 -13.36
C ALA A 145 7.53 -7.61 -12.79
N LEU A 146 7.10 -7.33 -11.55
CA LEU A 146 7.13 -6.00 -10.95
C LEU A 146 8.28 -5.81 -9.95
N ALA A 147 8.75 -6.88 -9.32
CA ALA A 147 9.80 -6.79 -8.30
C ALA A 147 11.10 -6.20 -8.88
N PRO A 148 11.71 -5.21 -8.22
CA PRO A 148 12.99 -4.69 -8.64
C PRO A 148 14.07 -5.77 -8.55
N LYS A 149 15.09 -5.68 -9.41
CA LYS A 149 16.21 -6.64 -9.39
C LYS A 149 16.83 -6.73 -7.99
N GLY A 150 16.97 -7.94 -7.48
CA GLY A 150 17.45 -8.19 -6.10
C GLY A 150 16.40 -7.99 -5.01
N GLY A 151 15.16 -7.68 -5.39
CA GLY A 151 14.07 -7.49 -4.44
C GLY A 151 13.74 -8.75 -3.65
N THR A 152 13.18 -8.55 -2.46
CA THR A 152 12.72 -9.64 -1.58
C THR A 152 11.32 -10.10 -2.01
N ILE A 153 11.17 -11.41 -2.19
CA ILE A 153 9.89 -12.06 -2.51
C ILE A 153 9.61 -13.13 -1.47
N VAL A 154 8.43 -13.08 -0.85
CA VAL A 154 7.97 -14.11 0.10
C VAL A 154 6.82 -14.88 -0.53
N CYS A 155 6.97 -16.20 -0.61
CA CYS A 155 6.00 -17.13 -1.16
C CYS A 155 5.23 -17.81 -0.02
N ASN A 156 3.98 -17.40 0.18
CA ASN A 156 3.05 -17.93 1.18
C ASN A 156 1.99 -18.84 0.54
N GLY A 157 1.10 -19.39 1.36
CA GLY A 157 0.01 -20.26 0.92
C GLY A 157 0.48 -21.68 0.59
N TYR A 158 -0.47 -22.55 0.28
CA TYR A 158 -0.18 -23.92 -0.12
C TYR A 158 0.46 -23.97 -1.51
N LYS A 159 1.57 -24.69 -1.60
CA LYS A 159 2.40 -24.70 -2.81
C LYS A 159 2.40 -26.07 -3.45
N ASP A 160 2.10 -26.08 -4.74
CA ASP A 160 2.35 -27.23 -5.60
C ASP A 160 3.76 -27.12 -6.24
N ARG A 161 4.13 -28.14 -6.99
CA ARG A 161 5.44 -28.24 -7.65
C ARG A 161 5.73 -27.04 -8.56
N GLU A 162 4.76 -26.59 -9.35
CA GLU A 162 4.94 -25.46 -10.26
C GLU A 162 5.14 -24.14 -9.52
N PHE A 163 4.43 -23.92 -8.40
CA PHE A 163 4.63 -22.75 -7.58
C PHE A 163 6.07 -22.69 -7.03
N ILE A 164 6.54 -23.81 -6.46
CA ILE A 164 7.90 -23.92 -5.92
C ILE A 164 8.93 -23.72 -7.03
N ARG A 165 8.71 -24.32 -8.19
CA ARG A 165 9.59 -24.15 -9.37
C ARG A 165 9.68 -22.70 -9.81
N LEU A 166 8.55 -21.97 -9.89
CA LEU A 166 8.54 -20.55 -10.21
C LEU A 166 9.29 -19.71 -9.16
N ALA A 167 9.11 -20.01 -7.88
CA ALA A 167 9.81 -19.32 -6.79
C ALA A 167 11.34 -19.50 -6.92
N LEU A 168 11.81 -20.71 -7.16
CA LEU A 168 13.23 -21.00 -7.37
C LEU A 168 13.78 -20.40 -8.68
N MET A 169 12.95 -20.27 -9.71
CA MET A 169 13.32 -19.52 -10.92
C MET A 169 13.49 -18.02 -10.61
N GLY A 170 12.65 -17.44 -9.76
CA GLY A 170 12.83 -16.10 -9.24
C GLY A 170 14.19 -15.90 -8.56
N GLN A 171 14.64 -16.88 -7.78
CA GLN A 171 15.99 -16.87 -7.20
C GLN A 171 17.08 -16.88 -8.30
N LYS A 172 16.92 -17.67 -9.36
CA LYS A 172 17.86 -17.67 -10.50
C LYS A 172 17.91 -16.33 -11.23
N LEU A 173 16.81 -15.58 -11.23
CA LEU A 173 16.74 -14.22 -11.79
C LEU A 173 17.41 -13.19 -10.86
N GLY A 174 17.86 -13.59 -9.68
CA GLY A 174 18.61 -12.77 -8.75
C GLY A 174 17.76 -12.09 -7.66
N HIS A 175 16.54 -12.55 -7.44
CA HIS A 175 15.72 -12.11 -6.32
C HIS A 175 16.06 -12.85 -5.03
N ASN A 176 15.82 -12.22 -3.88
CA ASN A 176 15.87 -12.86 -2.56
C ASN A 176 14.52 -13.52 -2.29
N VAL A 177 14.42 -14.81 -2.58
CA VAL A 177 13.17 -15.56 -2.48
C VAL A 177 13.12 -16.35 -1.18
N PHE A 178 12.05 -16.17 -0.43
CA PHE A 178 11.73 -16.93 0.78
C PHE A 178 10.49 -17.79 0.53
N ILE A 179 10.60 -19.09 0.68
CA ILE A 179 9.48 -20.02 0.56
C ILE A 179 9.05 -20.41 1.98
N VAL A 180 7.87 -19.97 2.38
CA VAL A 180 7.28 -20.36 3.67
C VAL A 180 6.76 -21.78 3.56
N ILE A 181 7.29 -22.70 4.34
CA ILE A 181 6.83 -24.10 4.39
C ILE A 181 5.60 -24.18 5.28
N GLU A 182 4.45 -24.50 4.68
CA GLU A 182 3.18 -24.67 5.38
C GLU A 182 2.79 -26.14 5.56
N LYS A 183 3.37 -27.02 4.75
CA LYS A 183 3.17 -28.48 4.83
C LYS A 183 4.50 -29.19 4.75
N GLU A 184 4.66 -30.26 5.53
CA GLU A 184 5.87 -31.09 5.51
C GLU A 184 6.21 -31.61 4.10
N SER A 185 5.18 -31.97 3.32
CA SER A 185 5.34 -32.41 1.93
C SER A 185 5.98 -31.37 1.00
N GLU A 186 5.90 -30.09 1.32
CA GLU A 186 6.52 -29.02 0.52
C GLU A 186 8.06 -29.06 0.61
N VAL A 187 8.61 -29.56 1.72
CA VAL A 187 10.07 -29.70 1.90
C VAL A 187 10.67 -30.58 0.81
N ALA A 188 10.08 -31.75 0.60
CA ALA A 188 10.54 -32.68 -0.45
C ALA A 188 10.47 -32.03 -1.85
N LEU A 189 9.39 -31.33 -2.15
CA LEU A 189 9.22 -30.62 -3.42
C LEU A 189 10.27 -29.52 -3.61
N VAL A 190 10.59 -28.77 -2.56
CA VAL A 190 11.64 -27.72 -2.63
C VAL A 190 12.99 -28.36 -2.94
N ILE A 191 13.37 -29.45 -2.26
CA ILE A 191 14.63 -30.13 -2.47
C ILE A 191 14.74 -30.69 -3.89
N GLU A 192 13.69 -31.37 -4.37
CA GLU A 192 13.64 -31.96 -5.71
C GLU A 192 13.75 -30.89 -6.80
N GLU A 193 12.97 -29.82 -6.71
CA GLU A 193 12.99 -28.74 -7.71
C GLU A 193 14.29 -27.94 -7.67
N ALA A 194 14.85 -27.71 -6.48
CA ALA A 194 16.14 -27.05 -6.33
C ALA A 194 17.27 -27.86 -6.99
N ALA A 195 17.27 -29.18 -6.80
CA ALA A 195 18.22 -30.08 -7.45
C ALA A 195 18.04 -30.05 -8.98
N SER A 196 16.79 -30.13 -9.47
CA SER A 196 16.49 -30.09 -10.91
C SER A 196 16.94 -28.78 -11.56
N LEU A 197 16.73 -27.64 -10.90
CA LEU A 197 17.10 -26.32 -11.38
C LEU A 197 18.57 -25.96 -11.11
N LYS A 198 19.30 -26.79 -10.36
CA LYS A 198 20.68 -26.54 -9.92
C LYS A 198 20.80 -25.21 -9.17
N VAL A 199 19.89 -24.96 -8.27
CA VAL A 199 19.91 -23.82 -7.34
C VAL A 199 20.03 -24.33 -5.90
N LYS A 200 20.54 -23.49 -5.02
CA LYS A 200 20.56 -23.78 -3.58
C LYS A 200 19.26 -23.26 -2.99
N PRO A 201 18.44 -24.12 -2.34
CA PRO A 201 17.18 -23.66 -1.74
C PRO A 201 17.41 -22.78 -0.52
#